data_54db8f7194ba4db2ac5493e936e1665d
#
_entry.id   54db8f7194ba4db2ac5493e936e1665d
#
_cell.length_a   1.000
_cell.length_b   1.000
_cell.length_c   1.000
_cell.angle_alpha   90.00
_cell.angle_beta   90.00
_cell.angle_gamma   90.00
#
_symmetry.space_group_name_H-M   'P 1'
#
loop_
_entity.id
_entity.type
_entity.pdbx_description
1 polymer ?
#
loop_
_entity_poly.entity_id
_entity_poly.type
_entity_poly.pdbx_seq_one_letter_code
_entity_poly.pdbx_strand_id
1 'polypeptide(L)'
;MSKHGADFEKAVFEFAKTLKPSVEVLFNHKVPDADTKTMRQCDVWINAKLGGHFPLHILVSCKDHTRKIHVGDIGTFRDEIRSTGASTGIIYSKSGFTRQALEKAQASGIVCCRLYQNQPAEMPVLTGIESFIFSPEAKIALVNKLDDLTFKTWGSILSLKESGEYLYDLIEEKFFDAEKKAVENQFENYPKEWELNLKIIPDNPKLEIEIKILGTWKLYKAKNDSILYNGSHSILNNSFRGTITTPQVNLRKEDPGNDWIEITDKRFVFPKNKILTILYESHGEGVLRESLENQPLP
;
A
#
# COMPACT_ATOMS: atom_id res chain seq x y z
N MET A 1 26.36 -18.40 -24.13
CA MET A 1 25.38 -17.79 -23.18
C MET A 1 24.16 -18.67 -23.13
N SER A 2 23.64 -18.99 -21.95
CA SER A 2 22.35 -19.64 -21.85
C SER A 2 21.25 -18.66 -22.26
N LYS A 3 20.17 -19.14 -22.88
CA LYS A 3 19.01 -18.32 -23.29
C LYS A 3 18.46 -17.48 -22.11
N HIS A 4 18.50 -18.00 -20.90
CA HIS A 4 18.02 -17.31 -19.69
C HIS A 4 18.91 -16.12 -19.27
N GLY A 5 20.23 -16.18 -19.45
CA GLY A 5 21.12 -15.06 -19.13
C GLY A 5 20.84 -13.83 -20.00
N ALA A 6 20.62 -14.05 -21.31
CA ALA A 6 20.31 -12.97 -22.25
C ALA A 6 18.96 -12.27 -21.93
N ASP A 7 17.98 -13.03 -21.47
CA ASP A 7 16.66 -12.46 -21.09
C ASP A 7 16.78 -11.56 -19.84
N PHE A 8 17.60 -11.95 -18.86
CA PHE A 8 17.84 -11.15 -17.67
C PHE A 8 18.63 -9.86 -17.97
N GLU A 9 19.67 -9.96 -18.80
CA GLU A 9 20.42 -8.80 -19.28
C GLU A 9 19.50 -7.79 -20.02
N LYS A 10 18.63 -8.30 -20.91
CA LYS A 10 17.67 -7.48 -21.63
C LYS A 10 16.66 -6.81 -20.69
N ALA A 11 16.20 -7.51 -19.67
CA ALA A 11 15.29 -6.96 -18.68
C ALA A 11 15.94 -5.81 -17.87
N VAL A 12 17.19 -5.96 -17.46
CA VAL A 12 17.97 -4.90 -16.79
C VAL A 12 18.17 -3.70 -17.73
N PHE A 13 18.49 -3.94 -19.00
CA PHE A 13 18.63 -2.89 -20.01
C PHE A 13 17.33 -2.09 -20.18
N GLU A 14 16.19 -2.76 -20.40
CA GLU A 14 14.89 -2.08 -20.55
C GLU A 14 14.51 -1.29 -19.30
N PHE A 15 14.75 -1.85 -18.12
CA PHE A 15 14.55 -1.12 -16.88
C PHE A 15 15.44 0.14 -16.79
N ALA A 16 16.73 0.01 -17.11
CA ALA A 16 17.66 1.14 -17.06
C ALA A 16 17.24 2.31 -17.96
N LYS A 17 16.63 2.03 -19.13
CA LYS A 17 16.06 3.05 -20.02
C LYS A 17 14.92 3.84 -19.38
N THR A 18 14.17 3.24 -18.46
CA THR A 18 13.04 3.92 -17.79
C THR A 18 13.49 4.90 -16.70
N LEU A 19 14.72 4.77 -16.20
CA LEU A 19 15.19 5.57 -15.06
C LEU A 19 15.35 7.06 -15.38
N LYS A 20 15.81 7.38 -16.58
CA LYS A 20 15.95 8.77 -17.04
C LYS A 20 16.05 8.83 -18.57
N PRO A 21 15.07 9.43 -19.27
CA PRO A 21 15.05 9.50 -20.72
C PRO A 21 16.24 10.22 -21.37
N SER A 22 16.94 11.09 -20.61
CA SER A 22 18.09 11.87 -21.11
C SER A 22 19.44 11.16 -20.99
N VAL A 23 19.46 9.89 -20.59
CA VAL A 23 20.66 9.09 -20.42
C VAL A 23 20.74 8.07 -21.53
N GLU A 24 21.88 7.96 -22.18
CA GLU A 24 22.11 6.95 -23.21
C GLU A 24 22.40 5.60 -22.53
N VAL A 25 21.59 4.58 -22.85
CA VAL A 25 21.77 3.21 -22.33
C VAL A 25 22.03 2.29 -23.51
N LEU A 26 23.14 1.58 -23.47
CA LEU A 26 23.62 0.70 -24.55
C LEU A 26 23.62 -0.75 -24.08
N PHE A 27 23.05 -1.64 -24.87
CA PHE A 27 22.98 -3.09 -24.63
C PHE A 27 24.09 -3.81 -25.34
N ASN A 28 24.73 -4.80 -24.68
CA ASN A 28 25.82 -5.58 -25.26
C ASN A 28 26.93 -4.71 -25.87
N HIS A 29 27.26 -3.61 -25.21
CA HIS A 29 28.17 -2.62 -25.73
C HIS A 29 29.62 -3.05 -25.58
N LYS A 30 30.44 -2.78 -26.60
CA LYS A 30 31.87 -3.08 -26.58
C LYS A 30 32.66 -1.83 -26.27
N VAL A 31 33.53 -1.90 -25.24
CA VAL A 31 34.43 -0.83 -24.82
C VAL A 31 35.89 -1.32 -24.85
N PRO A 32 36.84 -0.44 -25.11
CA PRO A 32 38.27 -0.79 -24.98
C PRO A 32 38.62 -1.23 -23.54
N ASP A 33 39.33 -2.32 -23.40
CA ASP A 33 39.86 -2.80 -22.13
C ASP A 33 41.35 -2.42 -22.05
N ALA A 34 41.71 -1.56 -21.11
CA ALA A 34 43.05 -1.01 -20.98
C ALA A 34 44.10 -2.09 -20.55
N ASP A 35 43.69 -3.12 -19.84
CA ASP A 35 44.59 -4.16 -19.33
C ASP A 35 44.87 -5.19 -20.43
N THR A 36 43.87 -5.63 -21.18
CA THR A 36 44.01 -6.69 -22.20
C THR A 36 44.27 -6.15 -23.62
N LYS A 37 44.13 -4.85 -23.84
CA LYS A 37 44.19 -4.19 -25.16
C LYS A 37 43.23 -4.73 -26.20
N THR A 38 42.11 -5.34 -25.75
CA THR A 38 41.02 -5.89 -26.58
C THR A 38 39.75 -5.16 -26.32
N MET A 39 38.70 -5.50 -27.09
CA MET A 39 37.35 -4.98 -26.83
C MET A 39 36.65 -5.90 -25.85
N ARG A 40 36.21 -5.34 -24.74
CA ARG A 40 35.37 -6.02 -23.73
C ARG A 40 33.89 -5.77 -24.00
N GLN A 41 33.12 -6.83 -24.04
CA GLN A 41 31.67 -6.73 -24.09
C GLN A 41 31.10 -6.50 -22.68
N CYS A 42 30.30 -5.47 -22.52
CA CYS A 42 29.58 -5.11 -21.31
C CYS A 42 28.08 -5.45 -21.48
N ASP A 43 27.44 -6.03 -20.46
CA ASP A 43 26.03 -6.41 -20.54
C ASP A 43 25.16 -5.17 -20.78
N VAL A 44 25.35 -4.11 -19.99
CA VAL A 44 24.75 -2.79 -20.20
C VAL A 44 25.79 -1.71 -19.88
N TRP A 45 25.84 -0.69 -20.74
CA TRP A 45 26.70 0.48 -20.56
C TRP A 45 25.85 1.73 -20.56
N ILE A 46 26.06 2.63 -19.57
CA ILE A 46 25.27 3.84 -19.41
C ILE A 46 26.18 5.06 -19.56
N ASN A 47 25.86 5.94 -20.49
CA ASN A 47 26.49 7.23 -20.67
C ASN A 47 25.61 8.33 -20.07
N ALA A 48 26.08 8.98 -19.03
CA ALA A 48 25.42 10.08 -18.38
C ALA A 48 26.31 11.31 -18.35
N LYS A 49 25.76 12.47 -18.06
CA LYS A 49 26.49 13.72 -17.82
C LYS A 49 26.03 14.33 -16.49
N LEU A 50 26.96 14.48 -15.57
CA LEU A 50 26.68 15.22 -14.33
C LEU A 50 26.76 16.72 -14.60
N GLY A 51 25.73 17.47 -14.21
CA GLY A 51 25.63 18.90 -14.48
C GLY A 51 25.66 19.27 -15.96
N GLY A 52 25.40 18.33 -16.86
CA GLY A 52 25.45 18.55 -18.31
C GLY A 52 26.85 18.52 -18.93
N HIS A 53 27.91 18.57 -18.14
CA HIS A 53 29.30 18.75 -18.61
C HIS A 53 30.24 17.57 -18.30
N PHE A 54 30.13 16.98 -17.11
CA PHE A 54 31.04 15.92 -16.69
C PHE A 54 30.54 14.55 -17.15
N PRO A 55 31.31 13.85 -18.05
CA PRO A 55 30.92 12.54 -18.50
C PRO A 55 30.98 11.54 -17.34
N LEU A 56 29.95 10.72 -17.22
CA LEU A 56 29.84 9.65 -16.24
C LEU A 56 29.52 8.35 -16.99
N HIS A 57 30.43 7.40 -16.94
CA HIS A 57 30.27 6.09 -17.54
C HIS A 57 29.96 5.06 -16.45
N ILE A 58 28.88 4.32 -16.60
CA ILE A 58 28.46 3.31 -15.63
C ILE A 58 28.48 1.95 -16.32
N LEU A 59 29.28 1.04 -15.77
CA LEU A 59 29.30 -0.36 -16.18
C LEU A 59 28.24 -1.12 -15.39
N VAL A 60 27.34 -1.82 -16.08
CA VAL A 60 26.33 -2.68 -15.46
C VAL A 60 26.62 -4.13 -15.79
N SER A 61 26.72 -4.97 -14.78
CA SER A 61 26.91 -6.41 -14.95
C SER A 61 25.67 -7.16 -14.44
N CYS A 62 25.22 -8.14 -15.22
CA CYS A 62 24.02 -8.92 -14.99
C CYS A 62 24.38 -10.38 -14.67
N LYS A 63 24.02 -10.86 -13.51
CA LYS A 63 24.34 -12.22 -13.04
C LYS A 63 23.07 -13.03 -12.82
N ASP A 64 22.69 -13.83 -13.81
CA ASP A 64 21.59 -14.80 -13.75
C ASP A 64 22.11 -16.16 -13.26
N HIS A 65 22.70 -16.18 -12.07
CA HIS A 65 23.18 -17.40 -11.45
C HIS A 65 22.23 -17.91 -10.39
N THR A 66 22.22 -19.21 -10.15
CA THR A 66 21.48 -19.83 -9.04
C THR A 66 22.15 -19.61 -7.69
N ARG A 67 23.46 -19.36 -7.67
CA ARG A 67 24.25 -19.03 -6.48
C ARG A 67 24.32 -17.53 -6.22
N LYS A 68 24.38 -17.15 -4.95
CA LYS A 68 24.65 -15.76 -4.55
C LYS A 68 26.02 -15.28 -5.05
N ILE A 69 26.09 -13.99 -5.32
CA ILE A 69 27.37 -13.31 -5.65
C ILE A 69 28.29 -13.32 -4.42
N HIS A 70 29.54 -13.72 -4.63
CA HIS A 70 30.56 -13.79 -3.61
C HIS A 70 31.57 -12.64 -3.72
N VAL A 71 32.44 -12.52 -2.73
CA VAL A 71 33.47 -11.47 -2.65
C VAL A 71 34.44 -11.49 -3.86
N GLY A 72 34.75 -12.66 -4.43
CA GLY A 72 35.57 -12.80 -5.63
C GLY A 72 34.92 -12.20 -6.87
N ASP A 73 33.59 -12.41 -7.04
CA ASP A 73 32.83 -11.83 -8.15
C ASP A 73 32.88 -10.30 -8.12
N ILE A 74 32.80 -9.69 -6.91
CA ILE A 74 32.93 -8.24 -6.72
C ILE A 74 34.34 -7.76 -7.05
N GLY A 75 35.35 -8.54 -6.67
CA GLY A 75 36.75 -8.23 -7.03
C GLY A 75 36.94 -8.17 -8.54
N THR A 76 36.48 -9.21 -9.25
CA THR A 76 36.55 -9.26 -10.72
C THR A 76 35.81 -8.07 -11.34
N PHE A 77 34.60 -7.77 -10.86
CA PHE A 77 33.84 -6.67 -11.41
C PHE A 77 34.46 -5.29 -11.14
N ARG A 78 35.12 -5.11 -9.99
CA ARG A 78 35.90 -3.90 -9.72
C ARG A 78 37.04 -3.72 -10.72
N ASP A 79 37.76 -4.83 -11.04
CA ASP A 79 38.84 -4.78 -12.01
C ASP A 79 38.31 -4.48 -13.43
N GLU A 80 37.14 -4.99 -13.79
CA GLU A 80 36.43 -4.64 -15.03
C GLU A 80 36.08 -3.15 -15.11
N ILE A 81 35.55 -2.55 -14.03
CA ILE A 81 35.26 -1.11 -13.96
C ILE A 81 36.54 -0.31 -14.23
N ARG A 82 37.66 -0.68 -13.61
CA ARG A 82 38.94 -0.01 -13.80
C ARG A 82 39.48 -0.15 -15.22
N SER A 83 39.47 -1.35 -15.78
CA SER A 83 40.02 -1.62 -17.11
C SER A 83 39.22 -1.02 -18.25
N THR A 84 37.91 -0.83 -18.07
CA THR A 84 37.01 -0.19 -19.06
C THR A 84 36.96 1.32 -18.92
N GLY A 85 37.55 1.91 -17.88
CA GLY A 85 37.47 3.34 -17.60
C GLY A 85 36.08 3.81 -17.16
N ALA A 86 35.22 2.90 -16.67
CA ALA A 86 33.96 3.27 -16.11
C ALA A 86 34.12 4.06 -14.80
N SER A 87 33.28 5.06 -14.56
CA SER A 87 33.32 5.89 -13.37
C SER A 87 32.82 5.14 -12.13
N THR A 88 31.88 4.22 -12.33
CA THR A 88 31.30 3.36 -11.29
C THR A 88 30.66 2.12 -11.92
N GLY A 89 30.21 1.17 -11.07
CA GLY A 89 29.54 -0.04 -11.53
C GLY A 89 28.30 -0.38 -10.74
N ILE A 90 27.36 -1.01 -11.44
CA ILE A 90 26.15 -1.59 -10.87
C ILE A 90 26.15 -3.08 -11.18
N ILE A 91 25.97 -3.94 -10.19
CA ILE A 91 25.82 -5.37 -10.41
C ILE A 91 24.40 -5.81 -10.03
N TYR A 92 23.71 -6.37 -11.01
CA TYR A 92 22.41 -7.01 -10.81
C TYR A 92 22.57 -8.50 -10.59
N SER A 93 21.94 -9.03 -9.56
CA SER A 93 21.92 -10.46 -9.26
C SER A 93 20.52 -10.97 -9.02
N LYS A 94 20.16 -12.08 -9.68
CA LYS A 94 18.91 -12.76 -9.48
C LYS A 94 18.83 -13.48 -8.13
N SER A 95 19.92 -14.11 -7.72
CA SER A 95 20.02 -14.88 -6.48
C SER A 95 20.51 -14.08 -5.27
N GLY A 96 20.86 -12.80 -5.47
CA GLY A 96 21.35 -11.90 -4.43
C GLY A 96 22.84 -12.04 -4.14
N PHE A 97 23.26 -11.61 -2.95
CA PHE A 97 24.66 -11.41 -2.57
C PHE A 97 24.94 -12.06 -1.21
N THR A 98 26.17 -12.48 -0.98
CA THR A 98 26.63 -12.81 0.36
C THR A 98 26.94 -11.54 1.15
N ARG A 99 26.95 -11.61 2.48
CA ARG A 99 27.28 -10.48 3.35
C ARG A 99 28.65 -9.88 3.02
N GLN A 100 29.64 -10.73 2.87
CA GLN A 100 31.04 -10.30 2.53
C GLN A 100 31.10 -9.63 1.15
N ALA A 101 30.28 -10.09 0.17
CA ALA A 101 30.19 -9.43 -1.13
C ALA A 101 29.60 -8.01 -1.01
N LEU A 102 28.57 -7.82 -0.20
CA LEU A 102 27.99 -6.49 0.05
C LEU A 102 28.97 -5.55 0.74
N GLU A 103 29.67 -6.01 1.77
CA GLU A 103 30.72 -5.24 2.47
C GLU A 103 31.83 -4.81 1.51
N LYS A 104 32.28 -5.74 0.65
CA LYS A 104 33.32 -5.46 -0.38
C LYS A 104 32.82 -4.49 -1.45
N ALA A 105 31.56 -4.64 -1.91
CA ALA A 105 30.97 -3.76 -2.90
C ALA A 105 30.83 -2.33 -2.35
N GLN A 106 30.37 -2.18 -1.11
CA GLN A 106 30.28 -0.89 -0.42
C GLN A 106 31.64 -0.20 -0.34
N ALA A 107 32.67 -0.93 0.09
CA ALA A 107 34.04 -0.40 0.16
C ALA A 107 34.64 -0.04 -1.22
N SER A 108 34.08 -0.59 -2.29
CA SER A 108 34.54 -0.35 -3.67
C SER A 108 33.65 0.64 -4.45
N GLY A 109 32.63 1.22 -3.84
CA GLY A 109 31.68 2.12 -4.51
C GLY A 109 30.78 1.44 -5.55
N ILE A 110 30.63 0.11 -5.46
CA ILE A 110 29.82 -0.69 -6.38
C ILE A 110 28.39 -0.79 -5.86
N VAL A 111 27.39 -0.51 -6.71
CA VAL A 111 25.98 -0.62 -6.35
C VAL A 111 25.50 -2.05 -6.61
N CYS A 112 24.94 -2.68 -5.58
CA CYS A 112 24.37 -4.03 -5.65
C CYS A 112 22.84 -3.98 -5.75
N CYS A 113 22.28 -4.56 -6.81
CA CYS A 113 20.86 -4.50 -7.11
C CYS A 113 20.23 -5.87 -7.34
N ARG A 114 18.93 -5.95 -7.10
CA ARG A 114 18.04 -7.00 -7.62
C ARG A 114 17.00 -6.36 -8.55
N LEU A 115 16.66 -7.06 -9.61
CA LEU A 115 15.55 -6.68 -10.49
C LEU A 115 14.34 -7.58 -10.20
N TYR A 116 13.21 -6.99 -10.01
CA TYR A 116 11.92 -7.66 -9.86
C TYR A 116 11.05 -7.41 -11.09
N GLN A 117 10.45 -8.46 -11.62
CA GLN A 117 9.61 -8.41 -12.81
C GLN A 117 8.25 -9.04 -12.47
N ASN A 118 7.32 -8.21 -11.99
CA ASN A 118 5.99 -8.66 -11.55
C ASN A 118 6.03 -9.85 -10.58
N GLN A 119 7.01 -9.86 -9.72
CA GLN A 119 7.19 -10.93 -8.73
C GLN A 119 6.80 -10.44 -7.34
N PRO A 120 6.16 -11.31 -6.53
CA PRO A 120 6.06 -11.04 -5.11
C PRO A 120 7.46 -11.01 -4.52
N ALA A 121 7.76 -9.99 -3.74
CA ALA A 121 9.06 -9.85 -3.10
C ALA A 121 8.91 -9.40 -1.66
N GLU A 122 9.69 -10.02 -0.79
CA GLU A 122 9.92 -9.46 0.53
C GLU A 122 10.90 -8.30 0.41
N MET A 123 10.39 -7.10 0.62
CA MET A 123 11.20 -5.89 0.65
C MET A 123 11.70 -5.67 2.08
N PRO A 124 13.00 -5.48 2.28
CA PRO A 124 13.56 -5.33 3.63
C PRO A 124 13.11 -4.06 4.37
N VAL A 125 12.62 -3.05 3.66
CA VAL A 125 12.14 -1.78 4.26
C VAL A 125 10.64 -1.81 4.49
N LEU A 126 9.90 -2.40 3.55
CA LEU A 126 8.45 -2.51 3.60
C LEU A 126 8.11 -3.98 3.46
N THR A 127 7.73 -4.62 4.55
CA THR A 127 7.37 -6.04 4.56
C THR A 127 6.08 -6.34 3.82
N GLY A 128 5.43 -5.31 3.27
CA GLY A 128 4.25 -5.41 2.42
C GLY A 128 3.34 -4.20 2.56
N ILE A 129 2.29 -4.18 1.75
CA ILE A 129 1.11 -3.32 1.91
C ILE A 129 0.02 -4.21 2.48
N GLU A 130 -0.66 -3.76 3.51
CA GLU A 130 -1.87 -4.39 4.02
C GLU A 130 -3.05 -3.46 3.82
N SER A 131 -4.13 -4.00 3.29
CA SER A 131 -5.36 -3.27 3.06
C SER A 131 -6.41 -3.66 4.09
N PHE A 132 -7.02 -2.66 4.69
CA PHE A 132 -8.04 -2.81 5.70
C PHE A 132 -9.29 -2.01 5.32
N ILE A 133 -10.45 -2.54 5.67
CA ILE A 133 -11.73 -1.82 5.58
C ILE A 133 -12.33 -1.77 6.97
N PHE A 134 -12.73 -0.58 7.39
CA PHE A 134 -13.63 -0.39 8.50
C PHE A 134 -15.06 -0.31 7.96
N SER A 135 -15.90 -1.28 8.36
CA SER A 135 -17.32 -1.29 8.06
C SER A 135 -18.12 -0.93 9.32
N PRO A 136 -18.83 0.18 9.32
CA PRO A 136 -19.57 0.61 10.48
C PRO A 136 -20.85 -0.21 10.65
N GLU A 137 -21.18 -0.50 11.90
CA GLU A 137 -22.48 -1.04 12.31
C GLU A 137 -23.07 -0.12 13.36
N ALA A 138 -24.34 0.19 13.24
CA ALA A 138 -25.06 0.95 14.24
C ALA A 138 -26.33 0.23 14.67
N LYS A 139 -26.61 0.30 15.98
CA LYS A 139 -27.89 -0.12 16.57
C LYS A 139 -28.55 1.08 17.17
N ILE A 140 -29.79 1.32 16.79
CA ILE A 140 -30.59 2.44 17.26
C ILE A 140 -31.67 1.88 18.16
N ALA A 141 -31.83 2.49 19.32
CA ALA A 141 -32.86 2.13 20.30
C ALA A 141 -33.57 3.37 20.83
N LEU A 142 -34.88 3.24 21.03
CA LEU A 142 -35.65 4.20 21.79
C LEU A 142 -35.44 3.92 23.29
N VAL A 143 -35.04 4.95 24.04
CA VAL A 143 -34.74 4.80 25.48
C VAL A 143 -35.98 4.91 26.33
N ASN A 144 -36.83 5.88 26.01
CA ASN A 144 -38.08 6.10 26.74
C ASN A 144 -39.26 5.43 26.05
N LYS A 145 -40.26 5.05 26.83
CA LYS A 145 -41.54 4.58 26.30
C LYS A 145 -42.35 5.77 25.82
N LEU A 146 -42.87 5.67 24.59
CA LEU A 146 -43.83 6.62 24.05
C LEU A 146 -45.21 6.10 24.38
N ASP A 147 -45.91 6.79 25.29
CA ASP A 147 -47.27 6.41 25.73
C ASP A 147 -48.34 6.67 24.65
N ASP A 148 -47.98 7.27 23.53
CA ASP A 148 -48.85 7.59 22.43
C ASP A 148 -48.91 6.44 21.42
N LEU A 149 -50.10 5.84 21.29
CA LEU A 149 -50.42 4.73 20.37
C LEU A 149 -50.27 5.08 18.89
N THR A 150 -50.00 6.33 18.54
CA THR A 150 -49.77 6.76 17.15
C THR A 150 -48.41 6.41 16.61
N PHE A 151 -47.42 6.21 17.47
CA PHE A 151 -46.02 5.89 17.08
C PHE A 151 -45.77 4.38 17.13
N LYS A 152 -46.03 3.72 16.01
CA LYS A 152 -45.87 2.25 15.90
C LYS A 152 -44.59 1.82 15.16
N THR A 153 -43.96 2.75 14.45
CA THR A 153 -42.79 2.48 13.63
C THR A 153 -41.80 3.64 13.72
N TRP A 154 -40.51 3.36 13.43
CA TRP A 154 -39.53 4.41 13.30
C TRP A 154 -39.92 5.47 12.27
N GLY A 155 -40.53 5.09 11.15
CA GLY A 155 -41.00 6.03 10.13
C GLY A 155 -41.96 7.08 10.68
N SER A 156 -42.86 6.70 11.64
CA SER A 156 -43.77 7.64 12.28
C SER A 156 -43.06 8.64 13.19
N ILE A 157 -41.95 8.25 13.83
CA ILE A 157 -41.14 9.13 14.68
C ILE A 157 -40.28 10.04 13.80
N LEU A 158 -39.62 9.47 12.78
CA LEU A 158 -38.68 10.19 11.92
C LEU A 158 -39.35 11.27 11.06
N SER A 159 -40.67 11.15 10.82
CA SER A 159 -41.45 12.14 10.09
C SER A 159 -41.88 13.36 10.93
N LEU A 160 -41.64 13.33 12.25
CA LEU A 160 -41.89 14.49 13.11
C LEU A 160 -40.86 15.59 12.80
N LYS A 161 -41.17 16.80 13.26
CA LYS A 161 -40.29 17.96 13.11
C LYS A 161 -39.95 18.55 14.46
N GLU A 162 -38.70 19.01 14.58
CA GLU A 162 -38.22 19.86 15.65
C GLU A 162 -37.68 21.16 15.02
N SER A 163 -38.21 22.30 15.46
CA SER A 163 -37.86 23.61 14.90
C SER A 163 -38.02 23.73 13.38
N GLY A 164 -38.98 22.99 12.80
CA GLY A 164 -39.27 22.96 11.38
C GLY A 164 -38.50 21.94 10.55
N GLU A 165 -37.48 21.33 11.07
CA GLU A 165 -36.70 20.28 10.41
C GLU A 165 -37.18 18.87 10.77
N TYR A 166 -37.08 17.91 9.84
CA TYR A 166 -37.44 16.53 10.12
C TYR A 166 -36.48 15.88 11.10
N LEU A 167 -37.02 15.09 12.02
CA LEU A 167 -36.17 14.36 12.99
C LEU A 167 -35.20 13.42 12.31
N TYR A 168 -35.56 12.87 11.16
CA TYR A 168 -34.65 12.08 10.35
C TYR A 168 -33.37 12.86 10.04
N ASP A 169 -33.47 14.06 9.48
CA ASP A 169 -32.34 14.87 9.02
C ASP A 169 -31.47 15.28 10.22
N LEU A 170 -32.08 15.64 11.35
CA LEU A 170 -31.38 15.99 12.57
C LEU A 170 -30.60 14.79 13.18
N ILE A 171 -31.19 13.60 13.14
CA ILE A 171 -30.53 12.38 13.64
C ILE A 171 -29.40 11.98 12.71
N GLU A 172 -29.61 12.07 11.40
CA GLU A 172 -28.60 11.73 10.38
C GLU A 172 -27.38 12.64 10.49
N GLU A 173 -27.57 13.96 10.59
CA GLU A 173 -26.48 14.92 10.78
C GLU A 173 -25.64 14.57 12.01
N LYS A 174 -26.30 14.39 13.17
CA LYS A 174 -25.60 14.05 14.42
C LYS A 174 -24.95 12.69 14.39
N PHE A 175 -25.54 11.73 13.67
CA PHE A 175 -24.97 10.41 13.45
C PHE A 175 -23.66 10.50 12.66
N PHE A 176 -23.67 11.19 11.53
CA PHE A 176 -22.45 11.35 10.71
C PHE A 176 -21.36 12.14 11.44
N ASP A 177 -21.71 13.13 12.22
CA ASP A 177 -20.74 13.87 13.05
C ASP A 177 -20.10 12.98 14.12
N ALA A 178 -20.86 12.10 14.76
CA ALA A 178 -20.36 11.16 15.73
C ALA A 178 -19.50 10.09 15.08
N GLU A 179 -19.92 9.56 13.93
CA GLU A 179 -19.15 8.60 13.13
C GLU A 179 -17.82 9.19 12.70
N LYS A 180 -17.82 10.41 12.14
CA LYS A 180 -16.62 11.11 11.72
C LYS A 180 -15.63 11.32 12.88
N LYS A 181 -16.11 11.78 14.03
CA LYS A 181 -15.27 11.95 15.23
C LYS A 181 -14.71 10.62 15.74
N ALA A 182 -15.49 9.55 15.64
CA ALA A 182 -15.04 8.22 16.02
C ALA A 182 -13.91 7.73 15.09
N VAL A 183 -13.99 8.00 13.77
CA VAL A 183 -12.95 7.67 12.77
C VAL A 183 -11.66 8.43 13.03
N GLU A 184 -11.70 9.73 13.28
CA GLU A 184 -10.54 10.58 13.47
C GLU A 184 -9.64 10.12 14.64
N ASN A 185 -10.20 9.45 15.62
CA ASN A 185 -9.49 8.99 16.82
C ASN A 185 -9.07 7.51 16.79
N GLN A 186 -9.30 6.78 15.69
CA GLN A 186 -9.23 5.31 15.71
C GLN A 186 -7.87 4.68 15.41
N PHE A 187 -6.88 5.43 14.92
CA PHE A 187 -5.59 4.85 14.53
C PHE A 187 -4.82 4.17 15.68
N GLU A 188 -5.19 4.39 16.93
CA GLU A 188 -4.46 3.86 18.08
C GLU A 188 -5.14 2.69 18.81
N ASN A 189 -6.46 2.53 18.70
CA ASN A 189 -7.18 1.52 19.50
C ASN A 189 -8.40 0.94 18.77
N TYR A 190 -8.28 -0.25 18.24
CA TYR A 190 -9.39 -1.03 17.69
C TYR A 190 -9.83 -2.13 18.65
N PRO A 191 -11.10 -2.54 18.73
CA PRO A 191 -12.30 -1.93 18.15
C PRO A 191 -12.83 -0.81 19.04
N LYS A 192 -13.34 0.28 18.43
CA LYS A 192 -14.04 1.30 19.19
C LYS A 192 -15.53 1.18 19.00
N GLU A 193 -16.19 1.13 20.14
CA GLU A 193 -17.61 1.39 20.25
C GLU A 193 -17.76 2.90 20.51
N TRP A 194 -18.73 3.51 19.89
CA TRP A 194 -19.12 4.88 20.17
C TRP A 194 -20.61 4.93 20.49
N GLU A 195 -21.00 5.89 21.30
CA GLU A 195 -22.36 6.06 21.76
C GLU A 195 -22.82 7.49 21.49
N LEU A 196 -24.00 7.63 20.97
CA LEU A 196 -24.68 8.91 20.79
C LEU A 196 -26.03 8.84 21.48
N ASN A 197 -26.27 9.74 22.42
CA ASN A 197 -27.54 9.91 23.10
C ASN A 197 -28.18 11.20 22.63
N LEU A 198 -29.36 11.11 22.05
CA LEU A 198 -30.13 12.24 21.55
C LEU A 198 -31.41 12.41 22.36
N LYS A 199 -31.65 13.64 22.77
CA LYS A 199 -32.90 14.04 23.41
C LYS A 199 -33.56 15.07 22.48
N ILE A 200 -34.75 14.76 21.98
CA ILE A 200 -35.46 15.50 20.95
C ILE A 200 -36.83 15.82 21.45
N ILE A 201 -37.28 17.04 21.20
CA ILE A 201 -38.60 17.51 21.58
C ILE A 201 -39.31 18.01 20.31
N PRO A 202 -40.12 17.15 19.64
CA PRO A 202 -40.81 17.56 18.42
C PRO A 202 -41.81 18.71 18.65
N ASP A 203 -42.00 19.51 17.62
CA ASP A 203 -42.91 20.66 17.67
C ASP A 203 -44.33 20.24 17.91
N ASN A 204 -44.77 19.13 17.33
CA ASN A 204 -46.13 18.62 17.47
C ASN A 204 -46.14 17.09 17.15
N PRO A 205 -46.60 16.22 18.06
CA PRO A 205 -46.93 16.54 19.45
C PRO A 205 -45.69 16.88 20.27
N LYS A 206 -45.83 17.70 21.27
CA LYS A 206 -44.75 18.03 22.24
C LYS A 206 -44.51 16.84 23.17
N LEU A 207 -43.65 15.96 22.78
CA LEU A 207 -43.21 14.83 23.60
C LEU A 207 -41.69 14.77 23.57
N GLU A 208 -41.17 14.18 24.60
CA GLU A 208 -39.74 13.98 24.71
C GLU A 208 -39.37 12.61 24.11
N ILE A 209 -38.46 12.59 23.15
CA ILE A 209 -37.96 11.38 22.51
C ILE A 209 -36.49 11.23 22.86
N GLU A 210 -36.15 10.12 23.52
CA GLU A 210 -34.77 9.79 23.81
C GLU A 210 -34.30 8.62 22.95
N ILE A 211 -33.29 8.87 22.13
CA ILE A 211 -32.72 7.90 21.22
C ILE A 211 -31.26 7.63 21.61
N LYS A 212 -30.93 6.37 21.71
CA LYS A 212 -29.58 5.90 21.91
C LYS A 212 -29.09 5.20 20.65
N ILE A 213 -27.95 5.63 20.13
CA ILE A 213 -27.26 5.00 19.01
C ILE A 213 -25.96 4.42 19.51
N LEU A 214 -25.78 3.12 19.30
CA LEU A 214 -24.54 2.40 19.57
C LEU A 214 -23.89 2.06 18.25
N GLY A 215 -22.76 2.69 17.97
CA GLY A 215 -21.97 2.42 16.79
C GLY A 215 -20.78 1.52 17.12
N THR A 216 -20.52 0.58 16.23
CA THR A 216 -19.34 -0.28 16.27
C THR A 216 -18.72 -0.33 14.89
N TRP A 217 -17.43 -0.67 14.82
CA TRP A 217 -16.73 -0.87 13.56
C TRP A 217 -16.29 -2.31 13.43
N LYS A 218 -16.61 -2.95 12.33
CA LYS A 218 -15.97 -4.20 11.95
C LYS A 218 -14.74 -3.89 11.12
N LEU A 219 -13.64 -4.54 11.45
CA LEU A 219 -12.38 -4.43 10.72
C LEU A 219 -12.18 -5.67 9.86
N TYR A 220 -11.98 -5.46 8.58
CA TYR A 220 -11.66 -6.50 7.62
C TYR A 220 -10.26 -6.29 7.07
N LYS A 221 -9.52 -7.38 6.87
CA LYS A 221 -8.23 -7.40 6.21
C LYS A 221 -8.33 -8.13 4.89
N ALA A 222 -7.68 -7.62 3.83
CA ALA A 222 -7.61 -8.29 2.54
C ALA A 222 -6.88 -9.64 2.66
N LYS A 223 -7.42 -10.69 2.05
CA LYS A 223 -6.82 -12.05 2.05
C LYS A 223 -5.52 -12.11 1.24
N ASN A 224 -5.43 -11.35 0.17
CA ASN A 224 -4.30 -11.40 -0.76
C ASN A 224 -3.46 -10.12 -0.67
N ASP A 225 -2.41 -10.21 0.14
CA ASP A 225 -1.38 -9.15 0.26
C ASP A 225 -0.27 -9.29 -0.78
N SER A 226 -0.51 -9.98 -1.89
CA SER A 226 0.48 -10.18 -2.94
C SER A 226 0.76 -8.88 -3.67
N ILE A 227 1.82 -8.22 -3.25
CA ILE A 227 2.32 -7.03 -3.91
C ILE A 227 3.28 -7.48 -4.98
N LEU A 228 3.05 -7.04 -6.20
CA LEU A 228 3.95 -7.29 -7.30
C LEU A 228 4.89 -6.10 -7.47
N TYR A 229 6.17 -6.39 -7.40
CA TYR A 229 7.21 -5.42 -7.65
C TYR A 229 7.72 -5.53 -9.09
N ASN A 230 7.80 -4.41 -9.78
CA ASN A 230 8.43 -4.31 -11.09
C ASN A 230 9.43 -3.16 -11.04
N GLY A 231 10.69 -3.49 -10.86
CA GLY A 231 11.71 -2.48 -10.71
C GLY A 231 12.99 -2.98 -10.04
N SER A 232 13.87 -2.06 -9.70
CA SER A 232 15.19 -2.33 -9.11
C SER A 232 15.23 -1.97 -7.63
N HIS A 233 15.74 -2.86 -6.83
CA HIS A 233 16.06 -2.66 -5.42
C HIS A 233 17.57 -2.58 -5.22
N SER A 234 18.07 -1.42 -4.80
CA SER A 234 19.45 -1.24 -4.35
C SER A 234 19.59 -1.74 -2.92
N ILE A 235 20.34 -2.83 -2.75
CA ILE A 235 20.41 -3.54 -1.47
C ILE A 235 21.17 -2.74 -0.41
N LEU A 236 22.27 -2.09 -0.79
CA LEU A 236 23.12 -1.34 0.15
C LEU A 236 22.43 -0.07 0.66
N ASN A 237 21.72 0.64 -0.22
CA ASN A 237 21.02 1.87 0.13
C ASN A 237 19.58 1.61 0.58
N ASN A 238 19.17 0.36 0.53
CA ASN A 238 17.81 -0.07 0.84
C ASN A 238 16.73 0.80 0.16
N SER A 239 16.91 1.06 -1.13
CA SER A 239 16.03 1.92 -1.93
C SER A 239 15.46 1.15 -3.12
N PHE A 240 14.17 1.32 -3.38
CA PHE A 240 13.48 0.74 -4.52
C PHE A 240 13.12 1.81 -5.54
N ARG A 241 13.29 1.50 -6.83
CA ARG A 241 12.81 2.29 -7.95
C ARG A 241 12.05 1.41 -8.92
N GLY A 242 10.81 1.77 -9.18
CA GLY A 242 9.92 1.01 -10.06
C GLY A 242 8.46 1.24 -9.72
N THR A 243 7.62 0.35 -10.21
CA THR A 243 6.19 0.32 -9.93
C THR A 243 5.85 -0.77 -8.93
N ILE A 244 4.93 -0.46 -8.05
CA ILE A 244 4.35 -1.40 -7.09
C ILE A 244 2.90 -1.58 -7.53
N THR A 245 2.54 -2.81 -7.87
CA THR A 245 1.18 -3.15 -8.22
C THR A 245 0.56 -3.92 -7.06
N THR A 246 -0.48 -3.35 -6.48
CA THR A 246 -1.33 -4.05 -5.53
C THR A 246 -2.41 -4.82 -6.29
N PRO A 247 -2.81 -6.01 -5.84
CA PRO A 247 -3.97 -6.66 -6.39
C PRO A 247 -5.18 -5.73 -6.27
N GLN A 248 -6.02 -5.69 -7.29
CA GLN A 248 -7.30 -5.01 -7.18
C GLN A 248 -8.15 -5.80 -6.20
N VAL A 249 -8.37 -5.23 -5.03
CA VAL A 249 -9.33 -5.76 -4.08
C VAL A 249 -10.70 -5.24 -4.48
N ASN A 250 -11.67 -6.12 -4.67
CA ASN A 250 -13.03 -5.70 -4.97
C ASN A 250 -13.65 -5.15 -3.69
N LEU A 251 -13.82 -3.82 -3.64
CA LEU A 251 -14.34 -3.09 -2.49
C LEU A 251 -15.87 -3.03 -2.45
N ARG A 252 -16.57 -3.85 -3.24
CA ARG A 252 -18.03 -3.84 -3.24
C ARG A 252 -18.58 -4.39 -1.93
N LYS A 253 -19.41 -3.60 -1.30
CA LYS A 253 -20.08 -3.85 -0.02
C LYS A 253 -20.97 -5.10 -0.01
N GLU A 254 -21.46 -5.50 -1.18
CA GLU A 254 -22.48 -6.53 -1.36
C GLU A 254 -21.94 -7.95 -1.21
N ASP A 255 -20.64 -8.14 -1.31
CA ASP A 255 -20.01 -9.44 -1.10
C ASP A 255 -18.59 -9.30 -0.51
N PRO A 256 -18.44 -9.03 0.79
CA PRO A 256 -17.14 -9.09 1.46
C PRO A 256 -16.61 -10.54 1.51
N GLY A 257 -17.34 -11.47 0.90
CA GLY A 257 -17.26 -12.89 1.19
C GLY A 257 -15.95 -13.55 0.87
N ASN A 258 -15.22 -13.22 -0.19
CA ASN A 258 -14.08 -14.04 -0.60
C ASN A 258 -12.70 -13.36 -0.46
N ASP A 259 -12.63 -12.03 -0.50
CA ASP A 259 -11.35 -11.32 -0.53
C ASP A 259 -10.97 -10.67 0.81
N TRP A 260 -11.86 -10.72 1.80
CA TRP A 260 -11.68 -10.08 3.08
C TRP A 260 -11.83 -11.06 4.24
N ILE A 261 -11.04 -10.88 5.29
CA ILE A 261 -11.12 -11.63 6.55
C ILE A 261 -11.47 -10.64 7.65
N GLU A 262 -12.55 -10.92 8.38
CA GLU A 262 -12.89 -10.14 9.57
C GLU A 262 -11.87 -10.36 10.67
N ILE A 263 -11.37 -9.27 11.24
CA ILE A 263 -10.48 -9.29 12.40
C ILE A 263 -11.34 -9.21 13.65
N THR A 264 -11.48 -10.32 14.34
CA THR A 264 -12.27 -10.44 15.58
C THR A 264 -11.44 -10.28 16.85
N ASP A 265 -10.10 -10.29 16.75
CA ASP A 265 -9.23 -10.11 17.91
C ASP A 265 -9.26 -8.65 18.40
N LYS A 266 -9.86 -8.44 19.56
CA LYS A 266 -9.95 -7.12 20.21
C LYS A 266 -8.59 -6.51 20.58
N ARG A 267 -7.51 -7.28 20.54
CA ARG A 267 -6.13 -6.83 20.79
C ARG A 267 -5.34 -6.60 19.53
N PHE A 268 -5.99 -6.59 18.37
CA PHE A 268 -5.33 -6.36 17.10
C PHE A 268 -4.61 -5.02 17.10
N VAL A 269 -3.38 -5.02 16.62
CA VAL A 269 -2.55 -3.82 16.45
C VAL A 269 -2.09 -3.78 15.00
N PHE A 270 -2.25 -2.63 14.36
CA PHE A 270 -1.76 -2.43 13.00
C PHE A 270 -0.24 -2.62 12.92
N PRO A 271 0.26 -3.33 11.92
CA PRO A 271 1.69 -3.56 11.75
C PRO A 271 2.43 -2.25 11.46
N LYS A 272 3.48 -1.96 12.23
CA LYS A 272 4.26 -0.72 12.12
C LYS A 272 5.24 -0.69 10.94
N ASN A 273 5.56 -1.86 10.37
CA ASN A 273 6.56 -2.02 9.32
C ASN A 273 5.96 -2.27 7.92
N LYS A 274 4.68 -1.93 7.75
CA LYS A 274 3.94 -2.06 6.49
C LYS A 274 3.33 -0.74 6.07
N ILE A 275 3.10 -0.58 4.77
CA ILE A 275 2.22 0.46 4.27
C ILE A 275 0.80 -0.02 4.50
N LEU A 276 -0.01 0.80 5.14
CA LEU A 276 -1.41 0.50 5.39
C LEU A 276 -2.29 1.30 4.44
N THR A 277 -3.17 0.60 3.74
CA THR A 277 -4.30 1.22 3.05
C THR A 277 -5.52 0.98 3.91
N ILE A 278 -6.07 2.04 4.47
CA ILE A 278 -7.25 1.96 5.34
C ILE A 278 -8.39 2.69 4.65
N LEU A 279 -9.46 1.97 4.43
CA LEU A 279 -10.69 2.48 3.85
C LEU A 279 -11.77 2.47 4.92
N TYR A 280 -12.58 3.49 4.90
CA TYR A 280 -13.75 3.62 5.77
C TYR A 280 -14.98 3.56 4.89
N GLU A 281 -15.85 2.61 5.17
CA GLU A 281 -17.21 2.67 4.65
C GLU A 281 -18.02 3.62 5.53
N SER A 282 -18.74 4.52 4.92
CA SER A 282 -19.73 5.34 5.61
C SER A 282 -21.13 4.77 5.35
N HIS A 283 -22.04 4.99 6.26
CA HIS A 283 -23.44 4.80 5.93
C HIS A 283 -23.81 5.84 4.86
N GLY A 284 -24.17 5.38 3.67
CA GLY A 284 -24.61 6.28 2.60
C GLY A 284 -25.88 7.02 2.99
N GLU A 285 -26.11 8.19 2.37
CA GLU A 285 -27.35 8.93 2.53
C GLU A 285 -28.57 8.00 2.29
N GLY A 286 -29.50 8.00 3.21
CA GLY A 286 -30.72 7.20 3.15
C GLY A 286 -30.65 5.79 3.73
N VAL A 287 -29.47 5.21 3.97
CA VAL A 287 -29.34 3.86 4.57
C VAL A 287 -29.91 3.80 5.97
N LEU A 288 -29.73 4.85 6.76
CA LEU A 288 -30.33 4.98 8.09
C LEU A 288 -31.88 4.94 8.01
N ARG A 289 -32.46 5.63 7.04
CA ARG A 289 -33.90 5.67 6.79
C ARG A 289 -34.43 4.30 6.40
N GLU A 290 -33.82 3.65 5.44
CA GLU A 290 -34.24 2.34 4.94
C GLU A 290 -34.13 1.26 6.04
N SER A 291 -33.13 1.34 6.89
CA SER A 291 -32.96 0.44 8.03
C SER A 291 -34.00 0.64 9.13
N LEU A 292 -34.46 1.87 9.35
CA LEU A 292 -35.36 2.23 10.45
C LEU A 292 -36.85 2.19 10.07
N GLU A 293 -37.20 2.57 8.84
CA GLU A 293 -38.60 2.63 8.41
C GLU A 293 -39.31 1.26 8.48
N ASN A 294 -38.53 0.17 8.34
CA ASN A 294 -39.04 -1.19 8.33
C ASN A 294 -38.96 -1.91 9.69
N GLN A 295 -38.39 -1.28 10.73
CA GLN A 295 -38.28 -1.91 12.06
C GLN A 295 -39.47 -1.55 12.95
N PRO A 296 -40.09 -2.53 13.65
CA PRO A 296 -41.03 -2.22 14.71
C PRO A 296 -40.32 -1.50 15.85
N LEU A 297 -41.00 -0.57 16.50
CA LEU A 297 -40.50 0.04 17.74
C LEU A 297 -40.36 -1.04 18.82
N PRO A 298 -39.32 -0.99 19.66
CA PRO A 298 -39.10 -1.97 20.72
C PRO A 298 -40.17 -1.96 21.81
#